data_e09dbfaec749238a3395152adeeeb4f2
#
_entry.id   e09dbfaec749238a3395152adeeeb4f2
#
_cell.length_a   1.000
_cell.length_b   1.000
_cell.length_c   1.000
_cell.angle_alpha   90.00
_cell.angle_beta   90.00
_cell.angle_gamma   90.00
#
_symmetry.space_group_name_H-M   'P 1'
#
loop_
_entity.id
_entity.type
_entity.pdbx_description
1 polymer ?
#
loop_
_entity_poly.entity_id
_entity_poly.type
_entity_poly.pdbx_seq_one_letter_code
_entity_poly.pdbx_strand_id
1 'polypeptide(L)'
;TVEAVDLLTGEQQTITLQKDGMFPADVRPYSARIFKFSIMKETADYLFNEHNKEEFPPAHTAEHLLNQVMVRMFGCERSRNAHVERKKSKISYILDHKPTRQEEKAIEQQMQQLIDADLPVTFEVVDKDNLPEGIDKSRLPEDASQQVRLVRIGDFDVCPCIGKHVRSTSQIGRFELLGTNWDEQTHSFRIRFKVVQ
;
A
#
# COMPACT_ATOMS: atom_id res chain seq x y z
N THR A 1 -17.01 -16.98 -0.96
CA THR A 1 -17.72 -17.23 0.29
C THR A 1 -18.10 -15.89 0.91
N VAL A 2 -19.28 -15.77 1.46
CA VAL A 2 -19.77 -14.57 2.13
C VAL A 2 -20.26 -14.94 3.53
N GLU A 3 -20.14 -14.03 4.47
CA GLU A 3 -20.81 -14.14 5.75
C GLU A 3 -22.18 -13.48 5.64
N ALA A 4 -23.22 -14.22 6.03
CA ALA A 4 -24.60 -13.72 6.04
C ALA A 4 -25.13 -13.66 7.48
N VAL A 5 -25.71 -12.54 7.84
CA VAL A 5 -26.37 -12.33 9.12
C VAL A 5 -27.86 -12.13 8.86
N ASP A 6 -28.69 -12.99 9.42
CA ASP A 6 -30.14 -12.76 9.43
C ASP A 6 -30.48 -11.61 10.38
N LEU A 7 -30.94 -10.50 9.87
CA LEU A 7 -31.23 -9.29 10.67
C LEU A 7 -32.44 -9.43 11.61
N LEU A 8 -33.29 -10.43 11.40
CA LEU A 8 -34.45 -10.69 12.24
C LEU A 8 -34.13 -11.60 13.43
N THR A 9 -33.22 -12.56 13.24
CA THR A 9 -32.87 -13.54 14.28
C THR A 9 -31.49 -13.33 14.87
N GLY A 10 -30.62 -12.57 14.19
CA GLY A 10 -29.21 -12.41 14.54
C GLY A 10 -28.34 -13.64 14.22
N GLU A 11 -28.90 -14.66 13.60
CA GLU A 11 -28.18 -15.87 13.25
C GLU A 11 -27.13 -15.58 12.18
N GLN A 12 -25.91 -16.08 12.40
CA GLN A 12 -24.78 -15.93 11.47
C GLN A 12 -24.50 -17.26 10.79
N GLN A 13 -24.25 -17.21 9.49
CA GLN A 13 -23.85 -18.39 8.72
C GLN A 13 -22.88 -18.01 7.60
N THR A 14 -21.97 -18.92 7.32
CA THR A 14 -21.06 -18.82 6.18
C THR A 14 -21.71 -19.45 4.96
N ILE A 15 -21.83 -18.73 3.87
CA ILE A 15 -22.50 -19.15 2.65
C ILE A 15 -21.53 -19.11 1.48
N THR A 16 -21.50 -20.18 0.70
CA THR A 16 -20.82 -20.17 -0.60
C THR A 16 -21.85 -19.85 -1.68
N LEU A 17 -21.70 -18.71 -2.33
CA LEU A 17 -22.57 -18.32 -3.44
C LEU A 17 -22.33 -19.25 -4.62
N GLN A 18 -23.40 -19.61 -5.33
CA GLN A 18 -23.32 -20.31 -6.60
C GLN A 18 -22.79 -19.37 -7.70
N LYS A 19 -22.44 -19.93 -8.88
CA LYS A 19 -21.90 -19.13 -9.99
C LYS A 19 -22.83 -18.04 -10.50
N ASP A 20 -24.13 -18.17 -10.27
CA ASP A 20 -25.17 -17.18 -10.59
C ASP A 20 -25.39 -16.14 -9.49
N GLY A 21 -24.60 -16.19 -8.40
CA GLY A 21 -24.73 -15.29 -7.26
C GLY A 21 -25.89 -15.65 -6.32
N MET A 22 -26.60 -16.75 -6.54
CA MET A 22 -27.72 -17.19 -5.71
C MET A 22 -27.26 -18.08 -4.55
N PHE A 23 -28.05 -18.12 -3.50
CA PHE A 23 -27.93 -19.07 -2.40
C PHE A 23 -29.32 -19.53 -1.97
N PRO A 24 -29.47 -20.80 -1.53
CA PRO A 24 -30.71 -21.28 -1.01
C PRO A 24 -31.00 -20.69 0.37
N ALA A 25 -32.16 -20.11 0.56
CA ALA A 25 -32.67 -19.68 1.85
C ALA A 25 -33.98 -20.42 2.17
N ASP A 26 -34.05 -21.04 3.34
CA ASP A 26 -35.27 -21.65 3.81
C ASP A 26 -36.18 -20.59 4.43
N VAL A 27 -37.28 -20.29 3.76
CA VAL A 27 -38.25 -19.28 4.21
C VAL A 27 -39.61 -19.96 4.41
N ARG A 28 -40.11 -19.93 5.64
CA ARG A 28 -41.42 -20.46 5.97
C ARG A 28 -42.55 -19.70 5.30
N PRO A 29 -43.67 -20.32 4.96
CA PRO A 29 -44.84 -19.57 4.45
C PRO A 29 -45.24 -18.44 5.41
N TYR A 30 -45.58 -17.28 4.83
CA TYR A 30 -45.94 -16.07 5.58
C TYR A 30 -44.87 -15.48 6.48
N SER A 31 -43.59 -15.79 6.24
CA SER A 31 -42.44 -15.20 6.91
C SER A 31 -41.53 -14.48 5.91
N ALA A 32 -40.67 -13.62 6.41
CA ALA A 32 -39.62 -12.97 5.63
C ALA A 32 -38.28 -13.15 6.37
N ARG A 33 -37.20 -13.22 5.61
CA ARG A 33 -35.85 -13.20 6.14
C ARG A 33 -35.08 -12.07 5.46
N ILE A 34 -34.37 -11.29 6.24
CA ILE A 34 -33.56 -10.17 5.75
C ILE A 34 -32.12 -10.49 6.10
N PHE A 35 -31.27 -10.63 5.09
CA PHE A 35 -29.87 -10.93 5.28
C PHE A 35 -28.99 -9.71 4.99
N LYS A 36 -28.05 -9.44 5.88
CA LYS A 36 -26.92 -8.59 5.61
C LYS A 36 -25.75 -9.47 5.19
N PHE A 37 -25.28 -9.28 3.97
CA PHE A 37 -24.09 -9.96 3.48
C PHE A 37 -22.86 -9.10 3.74
N SER A 38 -21.86 -9.70 4.36
CA SER A 38 -20.51 -9.17 4.40
C SER A 38 -19.67 -10.11 3.54
N ILE A 39 -19.03 -9.57 2.52
CA ILE A 39 -18.00 -10.33 1.84
C ILE A 39 -16.97 -10.64 2.91
N MET A 40 -16.87 -11.92 3.32
CA MET A 40 -15.65 -12.33 3.94
C MET A 40 -14.58 -11.95 2.93
N LYS A 41 -13.80 -10.91 3.23
CA LYS A 41 -12.49 -10.84 2.62
C LYS A 41 -11.81 -12.13 3.09
N GLU A 42 -12.00 -13.20 2.31
CA GLU A 42 -10.86 -14.06 2.14
C GLU A 42 -9.77 -13.08 1.77
N THR A 43 -8.86 -12.85 2.69
CA THR A 43 -7.49 -12.73 2.27
C THR A 43 -7.31 -14.02 1.49
N ALA A 44 -7.63 -13.97 0.18
CA ALA A 44 -7.15 -14.99 -0.72
C ALA A 44 -5.67 -15.00 -0.34
N ASP A 45 -5.23 -16.12 0.25
CA ASP A 45 -3.82 -16.41 0.42
C ASP A 45 -3.28 -16.55 -1.00
N TYR A 46 -3.19 -15.41 -1.67
CA TYR A 46 -2.33 -15.29 -2.81
C TYR A 46 -0.97 -15.61 -2.23
N LEU A 47 -0.37 -16.71 -2.64
CA LEU A 47 0.99 -17.10 -2.33
C LEU A 47 1.92 -16.03 -2.90
N PHE A 48 1.94 -14.88 -2.24
CA PHE A 48 2.97 -13.88 -2.42
C PHE A 48 4.20 -14.41 -1.68
N ASN A 49 5.36 -14.30 -2.29
CA ASN A 49 6.63 -14.71 -1.68
C ASN A 49 6.71 -14.17 -0.25
N GLU A 50 6.95 -15.05 0.73
CA GLU A 50 7.02 -14.66 2.13
C GLU A 50 8.15 -13.65 2.37
N HIS A 51 7.82 -12.51 2.95
CA HIS A 51 8.81 -11.56 3.46
C HIS A 51 9.35 -12.04 4.80
N ASN A 52 10.62 -12.44 4.84
CA ASN A 52 11.31 -12.97 6.03
C ASN A 52 11.72 -11.89 7.06
N LYS A 53 11.23 -10.65 6.96
CA LYS A 53 11.56 -9.56 7.90
C LYS A 53 10.31 -9.07 8.62
N GLU A 54 10.49 -8.71 9.90
CA GLU A 54 9.44 -8.04 10.66
C GLU A 54 9.11 -6.69 9.99
N GLU A 55 7.97 -6.65 9.30
CA GLU A 55 7.51 -5.46 8.62
C GLU A 55 7.00 -4.41 9.62
N PHE A 56 7.36 -3.16 9.39
CA PHE A 56 6.81 -2.02 10.12
C PHE A 56 5.94 -1.17 9.18
N PRO A 57 4.62 -1.43 9.15
CA PRO A 57 3.70 -0.82 8.18
C PRO A 57 3.76 0.71 8.09
N PRO A 58 3.92 1.48 9.21
CA PRO A 58 4.05 2.93 9.13
C PRO A 58 5.25 3.39 8.29
N ALA A 59 6.43 2.80 8.50
CA ALA A 59 7.61 3.16 7.73
C ALA A 59 7.54 2.66 6.28
N HIS A 60 6.90 1.52 6.04
CA HIS A 60 6.69 1.01 4.68
C HIS A 60 5.75 1.93 3.87
N THR A 61 4.65 2.38 4.48
CA THR A 61 3.77 3.35 3.83
C THR A 61 4.46 4.70 3.61
N ALA A 62 5.29 5.14 4.56
CA ALA A 62 6.11 6.34 4.40
C ALA A 62 7.13 6.20 3.25
N GLU A 63 7.68 5.00 3.03
CA GLU A 63 8.57 4.72 1.89
C GLU A 63 7.84 4.89 0.55
N HIS A 64 6.60 4.42 0.43
CA HIS A 64 5.77 4.62 -0.76
C HIS A 64 5.51 6.11 -1.04
N LEU A 65 5.13 6.88 -0.01
CA LEU A 65 4.95 8.33 -0.13
C LEU A 65 6.23 9.02 -0.56
N LEU A 66 7.35 8.69 0.10
CA LEU A 66 8.65 9.29 -0.19
C LEU A 66 9.10 9.01 -1.63
N ASN A 67 8.90 7.80 -2.13
CA ASN A 67 9.17 7.48 -3.53
C ASN A 67 8.40 8.41 -4.48
N GLN A 68 7.13 8.62 -4.23
CA GLN A 68 6.30 9.45 -5.10
C GLN A 68 6.62 10.95 -4.96
N VAL A 69 6.97 11.40 -3.75
CA VAL A 69 7.48 12.76 -3.52
C VAL A 69 8.74 13.01 -4.35
N MET A 70 9.70 12.09 -4.29
CA MET A 70 10.95 12.20 -5.04
C MET A 70 10.74 12.18 -6.55
N VAL A 71 9.87 11.31 -7.05
CA VAL A 71 9.49 11.28 -8.47
C VAL A 71 8.90 12.62 -8.91
N ARG A 72 7.99 13.19 -8.13
CA ARG A 72 7.32 14.46 -8.48
C ARG A 72 8.24 15.68 -8.36
N MET A 73 9.14 15.70 -7.37
CA MET A 73 10.03 16.84 -7.14
C MET A 73 11.24 16.85 -8.07
N PHE A 74 11.81 15.69 -8.38
CA PHE A 74 13.08 15.58 -9.07
C PHE A 74 13.00 14.88 -10.45
N GLY A 75 11.82 14.38 -10.83
CA GLY A 75 11.66 13.63 -12.08
C GLY A 75 12.44 12.31 -12.13
N CYS A 76 12.93 11.83 -10.99
CA CYS A 76 13.70 10.60 -10.91
C CYS A 76 12.83 9.35 -10.93
N GLU A 77 13.44 8.20 -11.14
CA GLU A 77 12.75 6.93 -10.94
C GLU A 77 12.52 6.63 -9.45
N ARG A 78 11.51 5.82 -9.17
CA ARG A 78 11.33 5.25 -7.83
C ARG A 78 12.56 4.44 -7.43
N SER A 79 12.92 4.51 -6.17
CA SER A 79 14.07 3.75 -5.64
C SER A 79 13.88 2.24 -5.82
N ARG A 80 14.97 1.58 -6.18
CA ARG A 80 15.12 0.12 -6.14
C ARG A 80 15.96 -0.35 -4.95
N ASN A 81 16.45 0.59 -4.13
CA ASN A 81 17.34 0.33 -3.00
C ASN A 81 16.79 1.01 -1.74
N ALA A 82 15.83 0.36 -1.13
CA ALA A 82 15.23 0.77 0.13
C ALA A 82 15.47 -0.29 1.21
N HIS A 83 15.76 0.16 2.42
CA HIS A 83 15.83 -0.66 3.62
C HIS A 83 14.96 -0.02 4.69
N VAL A 84 13.79 -0.62 4.92
CA VAL A 84 12.75 -0.06 5.76
C VAL A 84 12.72 -0.79 7.09
N GLU A 85 12.86 -0.04 8.18
CA GLU A 85 12.86 -0.56 9.55
C GLU A 85 12.16 0.42 10.51
N ARG A 86 11.74 -0.10 11.66
CA ARG A 86 11.10 0.69 12.72
C ARG A 86 11.99 1.83 13.23
N LYS A 87 13.27 1.57 13.48
CA LYS A 87 14.16 2.55 14.13
C LYS A 87 14.74 3.57 13.15
N LYS A 88 15.13 3.11 11.96
CA LYS A 88 15.76 3.94 10.95
C LYS A 88 15.68 3.28 9.58
N SER A 89 15.06 3.95 8.66
CA SER A 89 14.98 3.53 7.27
C SER A 89 16.00 4.25 6.41
N LYS A 90 16.42 3.61 5.31
CA LYS A 90 17.33 4.17 4.31
C LYS A 90 16.76 3.93 2.93
N ILE A 91 16.86 4.95 2.07
CA ILE A 91 16.42 4.86 0.69
C ILE A 91 17.35 5.69 -0.19
N SER A 92 17.64 5.24 -1.39
CA SER A 92 18.57 5.94 -2.30
C SER A 92 17.91 6.17 -3.65
N TYR A 93 18.16 7.34 -4.23
CA TYR A 93 17.68 7.79 -5.54
C TYR A 93 18.85 8.20 -6.41
N ILE A 94 18.73 8.06 -7.72
CA ILE A 94 19.66 8.65 -8.69
C ILE A 94 19.04 9.96 -9.15
N LEU A 95 19.76 11.07 -8.95
CA LEU A 95 19.28 12.41 -9.26
C LEU A 95 20.25 13.13 -10.21
N ASP A 96 19.74 14.09 -10.97
CA ASP A 96 20.57 14.88 -11.88
C ASP A 96 21.48 15.87 -11.15
N HIS A 97 21.13 16.26 -9.92
CA HIS A 97 21.91 17.18 -9.09
C HIS A 97 21.78 16.86 -7.60
N LYS A 98 22.75 17.31 -6.84
CA LYS A 98 22.70 17.23 -5.37
C LYS A 98 21.59 18.15 -4.83
N PRO A 99 20.61 17.63 -4.08
CA PRO A 99 19.59 18.43 -3.48
C PRO A 99 20.15 19.50 -2.54
N THR A 100 19.58 20.70 -2.63
CA THR A 100 19.86 21.80 -1.73
C THR A 100 19.20 21.58 -0.36
N ARG A 101 19.64 22.30 0.66
CA ARG A 101 18.99 22.28 1.98
C ARG A 101 17.52 22.70 1.93
N GLN A 102 17.16 23.56 0.99
CA GLN A 102 15.77 23.99 0.80
C GLN A 102 14.93 22.87 0.22
N GLU A 103 15.45 22.13 -0.73
CA GLU A 103 14.78 20.95 -1.31
C GLU A 103 14.65 19.82 -0.30
N GLU A 104 15.69 19.55 0.51
CA GLU A 104 15.61 18.58 1.61
C GLU A 104 14.50 18.93 2.61
N LYS A 105 14.40 20.22 2.98
CA LYS A 105 13.34 20.71 3.84
C LYS A 105 11.95 20.60 3.19
N ALA A 106 11.86 20.86 1.89
CA ALA A 106 10.63 20.71 1.13
C ALA A 106 10.17 19.25 1.08
N ILE A 107 11.09 18.28 0.94
CA ILE A 107 10.77 16.84 1.04
C ILE A 107 10.11 16.53 2.38
N GLU A 108 10.73 16.95 3.49
CA GLU A 108 10.22 16.69 4.85
C GLU A 108 8.84 17.33 5.07
N GLN A 109 8.66 18.58 4.63
CA GLN A 109 7.38 19.29 4.72
C GLN A 109 6.30 18.61 3.90
N GLN A 110 6.59 18.21 2.66
CA GLN A 110 5.63 17.53 1.81
C GLN A 110 5.23 16.16 2.35
N MET A 111 6.19 15.41 2.90
CA MET A 111 5.90 14.16 3.58
C MET A 111 4.92 14.36 4.74
N GLN A 112 5.16 15.37 5.60
CA GLN A 112 4.27 15.64 6.74
C GLN A 112 2.88 16.10 6.26
N GLN A 113 2.78 16.94 5.24
CA GLN A 113 1.50 17.35 4.66
C GLN A 113 0.67 16.16 4.15
N LEU A 114 1.31 15.19 3.49
CA LEU A 114 0.63 13.98 3.01
C LEU A 114 0.18 13.07 4.15
N ILE A 115 0.95 13.02 5.22
CA ILE A 115 0.58 12.28 6.44
C ILE A 115 -0.63 12.94 7.11
N ASP A 116 -0.59 14.25 7.27
CA ASP A 116 -1.65 15.03 7.93
C ASP A 116 -2.96 15.08 7.10
N ALA A 117 -2.86 14.88 5.79
CA ALA A 117 -4.02 14.81 4.88
C ALA A 117 -4.88 13.56 5.09
N ASP A 118 -4.46 12.60 5.91
CA ASP A 118 -5.19 11.37 6.25
C ASP A 118 -5.71 10.60 5.04
N LEU A 119 -4.86 10.44 4.02
CA LEU A 119 -5.22 9.76 2.77
C LEU A 119 -5.49 8.27 3.02
N PRO A 120 -6.56 7.71 2.43
CA PRO A 120 -6.84 6.29 2.57
C PRO A 120 -5.78 5.44 1.85
N VAL A 121 -5.38 4.34 2.48
CA VAL A 121 -4.51 3.32 1.87
C VAL A 121 -5.35 2.10 1.56
N THR A 122 -5.52 1.82 0.29
CA THR A 122 -6.38 0.75 -0.22
C THR A 122 -5.59 -0.24 -1.07
N PHE A 123 -6.19 -1.41 -1.27
CA PHE A 123 -5.58 -2.49 -2.04
C PHE A 123 -6.54 -2.96 -3.11
N GLU A 124 -6.00 -3.28 -4.26
CA GLU A 124 -6.72 -3.96 -5.33
C GLU A 124 -5.83 -5.07 -5.90
N VAL A 125 -6.45 -6.14 -6.37
CA VAL A 125 -5.76 -7.21 -7.07
C VAL A 125 -6.20 -7.15 -8.52
N VAL A 126 -5.23 -7.02 -9.41
CA VAL A 126 -5.44 -6.89 -10.85
C VAL A 126 -4.68 -7.97 -11.59
N ASP A 127 -5.14 -8.31 -12.78
CA ASP A 127 -4.41 -9.18 -13.68
C ASP A 127 -3.16 -8.47 -14.21
N LYS A 128 -2.04 -9.18 -14.28
CA LYS A 128 -0.74 -8.66 -14.77
C LYS A 128 -0.84 -8.06 -16.18
N ASP A 129 -1.76 -8.59 -16.99
CA ASP A 129 -1.96 -8.12 -18.36
C ASP A 129 -2.83 -6.85 -18.43
N ASN A 130 -3.58 -6.56 -17.36
CA ASN A 130 -4.53 -5.44 -17.26
C ASN A 130 -4.10 -4.39 -16.22
N LEU A 131 -2.80 -4.20 -16.00
CA LEU A 131 -2.31 -3.16 -15.08
C LEU A 131 -2.74 -1.76 -15.54
N PRO A 132 -3.14 -0.89 -14.61
CA PRO A 132 -3.44 0.51 -14.91
C PRO A 132 -2.28 1.21 -15.62
N GLU A 133 -2.61 2.21 -16.43
CA GLU A 133 -1.63 3.06 -17.09
C GLU A 133 -0.72 3.74 -16.04
N GLY A 134 0.57 3.82 -16.34
CA GLY A 134 1.57 4.41 -15.43
C GLY A 134 2.19 3.43 -14.44
N ILE A 135 1.73 2.18 -14.35
CA ILE A 135 2.40 1.15 -13.56
C ILE A 135 3.59 0.58 -14.35
N ASP A 136 4.78 0.73 -13.78
CA ASP A 136 6.00 0.18 -14.38
C ASP A 136 6.05 -1.35 -14.25
N LYS A 137 5.74 -2.04 -15.34
CA LYS A 137 5.75 -3.51 -15.42
C LYS A 137 7.15 -4.11 -15.20
N SER A 138 8.22 -3.36 -15.52
CA SER A 138 9.59 -3.84 -15.33
C SER A 138 9.99 -4.02 -13.87
N ARG A 139 9.19 -3.49 -12.95
CA ARG A 139 9.39 -3.58 -11.50
C ARG A 139 8.75 -4.83 -10.88
N LEU A 140 7.94 -5.54 -11.64
CA LEU A 140 7.41 -6.82 -11.20
C LEU A 140 8.52 -7.87 -11.24
N PRO A 141 8.63 -8.75 -10.24
CA PRO A 141 9.51 -9.91 -10.32
C PRO A 141 9.21 -10.74 -11.59
N GLU A 142 10.24 -11.37 -12.14
CA GLU A 142 10.06 -12.24 -13.34
C GLU A 142 9.11 -13.41 -13.05
N ASP A 143 9.11 -13.89 -11.81
CA ASP A 143 8.24 -14.94 -11.27
C ASP A 143 6.94 -14.39 -10.66
N ALA A 144 6.60 -13.11 -10.91
CA ALA A 144 5.36 -12.54 -10.42
C ALA A 144 4.15 -13.36 -10.89
N SER A 145 3.25 -13.63 -9.96
CA SER A 145 2.00 -14.34 -10.25
C SER A 145 1.18 -13.58 -11.31
N GLN A 146 0.23 -14.28 -11.96
CA GLN A 146 -0.70 -13.65 -12.91
C GLN A 146 -1.48 -12.50 -12.26
N GLN A 147 -1.67 -12.55 -10.94
CA GLN A 147 -2.35 -11.52 -10.19
C GLN A 147 -1.36 -10.66 -9.41
N VAL A 148 -1.51 -9.35 -9.54
CA VAL A 148 -0.67 -8.34 -8.91
C VAL A 148 -1.49 -7.55 -7.91
N ARG A 149 -1.01 -7.47 -6.68
CA ARG A 149 -1.60 -6.60 -5.67
C ARG A 149 -1.05 -5.18 -5.83
N LEU A 150 -1.94 -4.24 -6.06
CA LEU A 150 -1.63 -2.81 -6.08
C LEU A 150 -1.98 -2.18 -4.73
N VAL A 151 -1.12 -1.31 -4.25
CA VAL A 151 -1.34 -0.45 -3.10
C VAL A 151 -1.57 0.96 -3.62
N ARG A 152 -2.69 1.56 -3.22
CA ARG A 152 -3.07 2.93 -3.58
C ARG A 152 -3.11 3.80 -2.34
N ILE A 153 -2.50 4.97 -2.38
CA ILE A 153 -2.52 5.97 -1.30
C ILE A 153 -3.27 7.20 -1.84
N GLY A 154 -4.58 7.27 -1.57
CA GLY A 154 -5.46 8.27 -2.18
C GLY A 154 -5.29 8.34 -3.69
N ASP A 155 -5.23 9.55 -4.23
CA ASP A 155 -4.87 9.82 -5.63
C ASP A 155 -3.39 10.19 -5.80
N PHE A 156 -2.60 10.04 -4.74
CA PHE A 156 -1.21 10.47 -4.73
C PHE A 156 -0.25 9.42 -5.27
N ASP A 157 -0.41 8.16 -4.89
CA ASP A 157 0.47 7.06 -5.30
C ASP A 157 -0.29 5.78 -5.60
N VAL A 158 0.19 5.01 -6.55
CA VAL A 158 -0.22 3.63 -6.83
C VAL A 158 0.98 2.82 -7.30
N CYS A 159 1.22 1.67 -6.66
CA CYS A 159 2.28 0.79 -7.14
C CYS A 159 2.07 -0.67 -6.69
N PRO A 160 2.68 -1.64 -7.39
CA PRO A 160 2.70 -3.04 -6.98
C PRO A 160 3.43 -3.20 -5.66
N CYS A 161 2.78 -3.81 -4.67
CA CYS A 161 3.39 -4.14 -3.39
C CYS A 161 2.62 -5.22 -2.65
N ILE A 162 3.34 -6.19 -2.08
CA ILE A 162 2.79 -7.30 -1.28
C ILE A 162 2.92 -7.08 0.23
N GLY A 163 3.70 -6.09 0.66
CA GLY A 163 3.97 -5.83 2.06
C GLY A 163 2.78 -5.22 2.83
N LYS A 164 2.94 -5.13 4.14
CA LYS A 164 1.91 -4.57 5.03
C LYS A 164 1.97 -3.05 5.06
N HIS A 165 0.80 -2.43 5.05
CA HIS A 165 0.62 -0.98 5.11
C HIS A 165 -0.35 -0.59 6.21
N VAL A 166 -0.31 0.67 6.61
CA VAL A 166 -1.36 1.29 7.44
C VAL A 166 -2.64 1.50 6.62
N ARG A 167 -3.76 1.79 7.29
CA ARG A 167 -5.05 2.02 6.60
C ARG A 167 -5.23 3.44 6.09
N SER A 168 -4.54 4.40 6.72
CA SER A 168 -4.52 5.79 6.29
C SER A 168 -3.16 6.41 6.61
N THR A 169 -2.80 7.49 5.91
CA THR A 169 -1.49 8.13 6.08
C THR A 169 -1.30 8.73 7.46
N SER A 170 -2.36 9.16 8.15
CA SER A 170 -2.27 9.67 9.52
C SER A 170 -1.71 8.66 10.52
N GLN A 171 -1.86 7.36 10.24
CA GLN A 171 -1.31 6.28 11.06
C GLN A 171 0.20 6.08 10.89
N ILE A 172 0.84 6.80 9.98
CA ILE A 172 2.30 6.83 9.86
C ILE A 172 2.92 7.56 11.07
N GLY A 173 2.24 8.58 11.58
CA GLY A 173 2.74 9.45 12.63
C GLY A 173 3.58 10.61 12.08
N ARG A 174 4.65 11.00 12.78
CA ARG A 174 5.51 12.10 12.35
C ARG A 174 6.70 11.58 11.54
N PHE A 175 6.91 12.16 10.35
CA PHE A 175 8.09 11.88 9.54
C PHE A 175 9.28 12.74 10.02
N GLU A 176 10.43 12.12 10.22
CA GLU A 176 11.67 12.79 10.58
C GLU A 176 12.79 12.41 9.62
N LEU A 177 13.33 13.40 8.92
CA LEU A 177 14.51 13.25 8.10
C LEU A 177 15.75 13.27 8.99
N LEU A 178 16.41 12.12 9.16
CA LEU A 178 17.57 11.97 10.04
C LEU A 178 18.87 12.44 9.41
N GLY A 179 18.91 12.58 8.10
CA GLY A 179 20.05 13.08 7.35
C GLY A 179 20.11 12.49 5.96
N THR A 180 20.94 13.11 5.16
CA THR A 180 21.15 12.80 3.75
C THR A 180 22.62 12.54 3.46
N ASN A 181 22.88 11.90 2.33
CA ASN A 181 24.23 11.74 1.79
C ASN A 181 24.17 11.80 0.26
N TRP A 182 25.11 12.48 -0.34
CA TRP A 182 25.27 12.58 -1.77
C TRP A 182 26.57 11.94 -2.22
N ASP A 183 26.51 11.14 -3.24
CA ASP A 183 27.66 10.56 -3.93
C ASP A 183 27.76 11.20 -5.31
N GLU A 184 28.81 11.99 -5.50
CA GLU A 184 29.09 12.75 -6.72
C GLU A 184 29.40 11.86 -7.93
N GLN A 185 29.97 10.68 -7.70
CA GLN A 185 30.36 9.79 -8.79
C GLN A 185 29.18 9.01 -9.36
N THR A 186 28.27 8.60 -8.49
CA THR A 186 27.10 7.80 -8.86
C THR A 186 25.82 8.61 -8.95
N HIS A 187 25.85 9.90 -8.61
CA HIS A 187 24.68 10.76 -8.49
C HIS A 187 23.62 10.17 -7.54
N SER A 188 24.07 9.41 -6.55
CA SER A 188 23.20 8.76 -5.60
C SER A 188 22.92 9.64 -4.40
N PHE A 189 21.65 9.99 -4.21
CA PHE A 189 21.14 10.69 -3.06
C PHE A 189 20.50 9.71 -2.09
N ARG A 190 21.10 9.56 -0.91
CA ARG A 190 20.60 8.68 0.15
C ARG A 190 19.91 9.48 1.23
N ILE A 191 18.67 9.10 1.54
CA ILE A 191 17.86 9.64 2.63
C ILE A 191 17.83 8.59 3.75
N ARG A 192 18.02 9.08 4.99
CA ARG A 192 17.74 8.32 6.22
C ARG A 192 16.59 9.01 6.94
N PHE A 193 15.60 8.23 7.29
CA PHE A 193 14.41 8.72 7.95
C PHE A 193 13.91 7.76 9.03
N LYS A 194 13.06 8.24 9.90
CA LYS A 194 12.23 7.44 10.78
C LYS A 194 10.81 8.00 10.82
N VAL A 195 9.89 7.21 11.32
CA VAL A 195 8.53 7.64 11.65
C VAL A 195 8.30 7.45 13.15
N VAL A 196 7.67 8.44 13.78
CA VAL A 196 7.40 8.50 15.21
C VAL A 196 5.89 8.49 15.40
N GLN A 197 5.41 7.47 16.06
CA GLN A 197 3.99 7.32 16.44
C GLN A 197 3.69 7.94 17.79
#